data_9934ada6b64bffdc2df4af444403bf53
#
_entry.id   9934ada6b64bffdc2df4af444403bf53
#
_cell.length_a   1.000
_cell.length_b   1.000
_cell.length_c   1.000
_cell.angle_alpha   90.00
_cell.angle_beta   90.00
_cell.angle_gamma   90.00
#
_symmetry.space_group_name_H-M   'P 1'
#
loop_
_entity.id
_entity.type
_entity.pdbx_description
1 polymer ?
#
loop_
_entity_poly.entity_id
_entity_poly.type
_entity_poly.pdbx_seq_one_letter_code
_entity_poly.pdbx_strand_id
1 'polypeptide(L)'
;MDMKSEPEVTWTFLTNHAHVLLAIASEPEIRLRDIAEEVGITERAAHRIVADLEEAGYLKVKKVGRRNEYTVRRDLPLRHPAERHHRIGELLKVLAHDAKK
;
A
#
# COMPACT_ATOMS: atom_id res chain seq x y z
N MET A 1 14.20 22.05 -6.57
CA MET A 1 12.94 21.99 -7.26
C MET A 1 11.78 21.78 -6.31
N ASP A 2 10.74 22.52 -6.51
CA ASP A 2 9.58 22.44 -5.64
C ASP A 2 8.62 21.37 -6.15
N MET A 3 8.37 20.35 -5.32
CA MET A 3 7.44 19.31 -5.68
C MET A 3 6.04 19.84 -5.94
N LYS A 4 5.72 20.95 -5.29
CA LYS A 4 4.38 21.52 -5.45
C LYS A 4 4.16 22.14 -6.81
N SER A 5 5.22 22.34 -7.58
CA SER A 5 5.10 22.93 -8.90
C SER A 5 4.79 21.88 -9.96
N GLU A 6 4.76 20.62 -9.61
CA GLU A 6 4.44 19.59 -10.57
C GLU A 6 2.96 19.59 -10.89
N PRO A 7 2.59 19.26 -12.14
CA PRO A 7 1.20 19.22 -12.49
C PRO A 7 0.46 18.19 -11.65
N GLU A 8 -0.78 18.49 -11.36
CA GLU A 8 -1.60 17.57 -10.62
C GLU A 8 -1.97 16.37 -11.49
N VAL A 9 -1.87 15.19 -10.90
CA VAL A 9 -2.17 13.96 -11.61
C VAL A 9 -3.66 13.70 -11.51
N THR A 10 -4.33 13.57 -12.65
CA THR A 10 -5.77 13.35 -12.64
C THR A 10 -6.15 11.89 -12.63
N TRP A 11 -5.23 11.00 -13.04
CA TRP A 11 -5.48 9.57 -12.93
C TRP A 11 -4.15 8.85 -12.77
N THR A 12 -4.22 7.63 -12.23
CA THR A 12 -3.03 6.81 -12.02
C THR A 12 -3.33 5.41 -12.55
N PHE A 13 -2.27 4.69 -12.92
CA PHE A 13 -2.43 3.31 -13.36
C PHE A 13 -2.85 2.38 -12.23
N LEU A 14 -2.50 2.73 -11.02
CA LEU A 14 -2.80 1.87 -9.89
C LEU A 14 -3.81 2.54 -8.98
N THR A 15 -4.57 1.72 -8.28
CA THR A 15 -5.55 2.23 -7.35
C THR A 15 -4.89 2.65 -6.05
N ASN A 16 -5.66 3.32 -5.21
CA ASN A 16 -5.16 3.66 -3.88
C ASN A 16 -4.93 2.44 -3.02
N HIS A 17 -5.65 1.35 -3.29
CA HIS A 17 -5.35 0.09 -2.60
C HIS A 17 -3.92 -0.36 -2.91
N ALA A 18 -3.50 -0.24 -4.16
CA ALA A 18 -2.14 -0.56 -4.53
C ALA A 18 -1.15 0.39 -3.87
N HIS A 19 -1.48 1.68 -3.86
CA HIS A 19 -0.58 2.68 -3.25
C HIS A 19 -0.39 2.43 -1.76
N VAL A 20 -1.46 2.11 -1.05
CA VAL A 20 -1.36 1.80 0.38
C VAL A 20 -0.52 0.56 0.60
N LEU A 21 -0.75 -0.48 -0.20
CA LEU A 21 0.02 -1.71 -0.05
C LEU A 21 1.50 -1.49 -0.33
N LEU A 22 1.81 -0.66 -1.33
CA LEU A 22 3.19 -0.33 -1.63
C LEU A 22 3.87 0.41 -0.49
N ALA A 23 3.15 1.35 0.13
CA ALA A 23 3.70 2.08 1.27
C ALA A 23 4.02 1.12 2.42
N ILE A 24 3.12 0.17 2.68
CA ILE A 24 3.31 -0.80 3.74
C ILE A 24 4.45 -1.76 3.41
N ALA A 25 4.52 -2.21 2.16
CA ALA A 25 5.58 -3.13 1.76
C ALA A 25 6.95 -2.48 1.88
N SER A 26 7.01 -1.17 1.63
CA SER A 26 8.27 -0.44 1.76
C SER A 26 8.66 -0.21 3.20
N GLU A 27 7.66 -0.09 4.08
CA GLU A 27 7.92 0.19 5.50
C GLU A 27 6.85 -0.50 6.34
N PRO A 28 7.08 -1.76 6.74
CA PRO A 28 6.04 -2.55 7.42
C PRO A 28 5.57 -2.03 8.76
N GLU A 29 6.28 -1.08 9.34
CA GLU A 29 5.86 -0.48 10.60
C GLU A 29 5.35 0.94 10.43
N ILE A 30 5.04 1.32 9.20
CA ILE A 30 4.56 2.66 8.89
C ILE A 30 3.26 2.94 9.63
N ARG A 31 3.11 4.17 10.10
CA ARG A 31 1.89 4.58 10.80
C ARG A 31 0.80 4.89 9.82
N LEU A 32 -0.44 4.68 10.27
CA LEU A 32 -1.58 4.93 9.40
C LEU A 32 -1.59 6.36 8.88
N ARG A 33 -1.26 7.32 9.73
CA ARG A 33 -1.19 8.72 9.32
C ARG A 33 -0.17 8.93 8.22
N ASP A 34 0.96 8.25 8.32
CA ASP A 34 2.01 8.40 7.31
C ASP A 34 1.64 7.71 6.00
N ILE A 35 0.92 6.59 6.09
CA ILE A 35 0.36 5.97 4.89
C ILE A 35 -0.54 6.97 4.17
N ALA A 36 -1.44 7.59 4.91
CA ALA A 36 -2.39 8.53 4.33
C ALA A 36 -1.67 9.69 3.68
N GLU A 37 -0.67 10.24 4.36
CA GLU A 37 0.08 11.36 3.83
C GLU A 37 0.84 10.98 2.57
N GLU A 38 1.47 9.82 2.59
CA GLU A 38 2.28 9.39 1.45
C GLU A 38 1.40 9.11 0.22
N VAL A 39 0.22 8.54 0.44
CA VAL A 39 -0.69 8.22 -0.66
C VAL A 39 -1.51 9.43 -1.10
N GLY A 40 -1.67 10.40 -0.21
CA GLY A 40 -2.45 11.59 -0.53
C GLY A 40 -3.94 11.42 -0.28
N ILE A 41 -4.30 10.65 0.75
CA ILE A 41 -5.69 10.42 1.11
C ILE A 41 -5.87 10.72 2.59
N THR A 42 -7.12 10.72 3.04
CA THR A 42 -7.38 10.94 4.46
C THR A 42 -6.98 9.71 5.26
N GLU A 43 -6.74 9.93 6.54
CA GLU A 43 -6.42 8.82 7.43
C GLU A 43 -7.57 7.82 7.49
N ARG A 44 -8.80 8.32 7.44
CA ARG A 44 -9.97 7.47 7.44
C ARG A 44 -10.00 6.56 6.19
N ALA A 45 -9.69 7.14 5.03
CA ALA A 45 -9.64 6.36 3.81
C ALA A 45 -8.53 5.32 3.87
N ALA A 46 -7.38 5.69 4.42
CA ALA A 46 -6.28 4.75 4.58
C ALA A 46 -6.69 3.59 5.48
N HIS A 47 -7.39 3.89 6.57
CA HIS A 47 -7.86 2.86 7.48
C HIS A 47 -8.80 1.87 6.78
N ARG A 48 -9.70 2.40 5.97
CA ARG A 48 -10.64 1.56 5.24
C ARG A 48 -9.91 0.65 4.25
N ILE A 49 -8.92 1.21 3.55
CA ILE A 49 -8.16 0.43 2.57
C ILE A 49 -7.36 -0.66 3.26
N VAL A 50 -6.74 -0.35 4.40
CA VAL A 50 -6.02 -1.37 5.16
C VAL A 50 -6.98 -2.50 5.55
N ALA A 51 -8.18 -2.15 5.99
CA ALA A 51 -9.17 -3.17 6.34
C ALA A 51 -9.55 -4.03 5.15
N ASP A 52 -9.71 -3.40 3.98
CA ASP A 52 -10.02 -4.14 2.75
C ASP A 52 -8.90 -5.13 2.42
N LEU A 53 -7.66 -4.66 2.52
CA LEU A 53 -6.51 -5.51 2.20
C LEU A 53 -6.38 -6.66 3.19
N GLU A 54 -6.65 -6.39 4.46
CA GLU A 54 -6.60 -7.43 5.46
C GLU A 54 -7.70 -8.46 5.24
N GLU A 55 -8.90 -7.99 4.96
CA GLU A 55 -10.03 -8.90 4.73
C GLU A 55 -9.80 -9.78 3.51
N ALA A 56 -9.19 -9.23 2.47
CA ALA A 56 -8.91 -9.98 1.26
C ALA A 56 -7.68 -10.89 1.41
N GLY A 57 -6.98 -10.82 2.53
CA GLY A 57 -5.87 -11.72 2.79
C GLY A 57 -4.50 -11.22 2.36
N TYR A 58 -4.41 -10.03 1.82
CA TYR A 58 -3.11 -9.50 1.37
C TYR A 58 -2.28 -8.94 2.51
N LEU A 59 -2.92 -8.58 3.61
CA LEU A 59 -2.23 -8.05 4.77
C LEU A 59 -2.62 -8.82 6.00
N LYS A 60 -1.65 -9.00 6.89
CA LYS A 60 -1.91 -9.42 8.24
C LYS A 60 -1.49 -8.28 9.16
N VAL A 61 -2.38 -7.86 10.03
CA VAL A 61 -2.13 -6.72 10.91
C VAL A 61 -1.97 -7.24 12.33
N LYS A 62 -0.85 -6.89 12.95
CA LYS A 62 -0.59 -7.27 14.33
C LYS A 62 -0.40 -6.01 15.15
N LYS A 63 -1.13 -5.92 16.26
CA LYS A 63 -1.02 -4.78 17.14
C LYS A 63 0.12 -4.99 18.09
N VAL A 64 1.05 -4.05 18.14
CA VAL A 64 2.20 -4.10 19.03
C VAL A 64 2.23 -2.78 19.78
N GLY A 65 1.75 -2.81 21.04
CA GLY A 65 1.57 -1.57 21.77
C GLY A 65 0.52 -0.71 21.08
N ARG A 66 0.89 0.51 20.72
CA ARG A 66 -0.02 1.43 20.03
C ARG A 66 0.17 1.42 18.53
N ARG A 67 1.04 0.56 18.03
CA ARG A 67 1.40 0.55 16.64
C ARG A 67 0.90 -0.72 15.98
N ASN A 68 0.78 -0.66 14.67
CA ASN A 68 0.51 -1.85 13.88
C ASN A 68 1.79 -2.30 13.22
N GLU A 69 1.97 -3.61 13.16
CA GLU A 69 2.98 -4.22 12.32
C GLU A 69 2.25 -4.97 11.24
N TYR A 70 2.70 -4.80 10.01
CA TYR A 70 2.04 -5.40 8.86
C TYR A 70 2.91 -6.49 8.27
N THR A 71 2.28 -7.59 7.89
CA THR A 71 2.92 -8.62 7.10
C THR A 71 2.19 -8.70 5.78
N VAL A 72 2.92 -8.56 4.69
CA VAL A 72 2.33 -8.59 3.37
C VAL A 72 2.41 -10.01 2.83
N ARG A 73 1.30 -10.50 2.35
CA ARG A 73 1.25 -11.81 1.73
C ARG A 73 1.45 -11.66 0.24
N ARG A 74 2.59 -12.14 -0.24
CA ARG A 74 3.02 -11.85 -1.60
C ARG A 74 2.62 -12.88 -2.63
N ASP A 75 2.15 -14.04 -2.18
CA ASP A 75 1.86 -15.16 -3.08
C ASP A 75 0.44 -15.15 -3.62
N LEU A 76 -0.37 -14.19 -3.22
CA LEU A 76 -1.75 -14.12 -3.70
C LEU A 76 -1.81 -13.49 -5.08
N PRO A 77 -2.72 -13.95 -5.92
CA PRO A 77 -2.86 -13.37 -7.25
C PRO A 77 -3.47 -11.98 -7.20
N LEU A 78 -3.21 -11.20 -8.23
CA LEU A 78 -3.95 -9.97 -8.43
C LEU A 78 -5.41 -10.30 -8.65
N ARG A 79 -6.30 -9.37 -8.29
CA ARG A 79 -7.72 -9.68 -8.22
C ARG A 79 -8.48 -9.55 -9.52
N HIS A 80 -8.06 -8.61 -10.34
CA HIS A 80 -8.76 -8.39 -11.60
C HIS A 80 -8.48 -9.54 -12.55
N PRO A 81 -9.52 -10.07 -13.25
CA PRO A 81 -9.32 -11.21 -14.14
C PRO A 81 -8.22 -11.01 -15.17
N ALA A 82 -8.00 -9.79 -15.61
CA ALA A 82 -6.96 -9.51 -16.60
C ALA A 82 -5.57 -9.66 -16.01
N GLU A 83 -5.44 -9.70 -14.69
CA GLU A 83 -4.15 -9.64 -14.02
C GLU A 83 -3.86 -10.84 -13.14
N ARG A 84 -4.84 -11.71 -12.92
CA ARG A 84 -4.68 -12.74 -11.89
C ARG A 84 -3.69 -13.83 -12.25
N HIS A 85 -3.12 -13.81 -13.42
CA HIS A 85 -2.01 -14.71 -13.75
C HIS A 85 -0.70 -14.23 -13.16
N HIS A 86 -0.70 -13.05 -12.54
CA HIS A 86 0.45 -12.53 -11.81
C HIS A 86 0.12 -12.43 -10.32
N ARG A 87 1.13 -12.54 -9.49
CA ARG A 87 0.98 -12.43 -8.04
C ARG A 87 1.28 -11.03 -7.58
N ILE A 88 0.64 -10.65 -6.47
CA ILE A 88 0.86 -9.31 -5.92
C ILE A 88 2.33 -9.05 -5.61
N GLY A 89 3.06 -10.10 -5.22
CA GLY A 89 4.49 -9.96 -4.93
C GLY A 89 5.31 -9.48 -6.11
N GLU A 90 4.89 -9.83 -7.32
CA GLU A 90 5.59 -9.38 -8.51
C GLU A 90 5.47 -7.87 -8.66
N LEU A 91 4.28 -7.34 -8.43
CA LEU A 91 4.07 -5.90 -8.50
C LEU A 91 4.88 -5.18 -7.42
N LEU A 92 4.87 -5.72 -6.22
CA LEU A 92 5.60 -5.11 -5.12
C LEU A 92 7.09 -5.15 -5.35
N LYS A 93 7.58 -6.23 -5.95
CA LYS A 93 9.00 -6.35 -6.23
C LYS A 93 9.47 -5.25 -7.17
N VAL A 94 8.65 -4.88 -8.12
CA VAL A 94 9.00 -3.86 -9.10
C VAL A 94 8.90 -2.46 -8.50
N LEU A 95 7.89 -2.21 -7.67
CA LEU A 95 7.53 -0.85 -7.32
C LEU A 95 7.82 -0.45 -5.88
N ALA A 96 7.90 -1.41 -4.95
CA ALA A 96 8.09 -1.04 -3.56
C ALA A 96 9.53 -0.57 -3.33
N HIS A 97 9.66 0.45 -2.50
CA HIS A 97 10.96 0.93 -2.08
C HIS A 97 11.44 0.17 -0.87
N ASP A 98 12.75 0.01 -0.78
CA ASP A 98 13.34 -0.51 0.43
C ASP A 98 13.72 0.68 1.29
N ALA A 99 12.94 0.95 2.31
CA ALA A 99 13.12 2.14 3.14
C ALA A 99 14.45 2.11 3.89
N LYS A 100 15.07 0.96 3.97
CA LYS A 100 16.33 0.85 4.70
C LYS A 100 17.53 1.15 3.85
N LYS A 101 17.32 1.33 2.59
CA LYS A 101 18.43 1.68 1.70
C LYS A 101 18.75 3.15 1.68
#